data_adf7775566ea23ae5b7417359cdbcd6c
#
_entry.id   adf7775566ea23ae5b7417359cdbcd6c
#
_cell.length_a   1.000
_cell.length_b   1.000
_cell.length_c   1.000
_cell.angle_alpha   90.00
_cell.angle_beta   90.00
_cell.angle_gamma   90.00
#
_symmetry.space_group_name_H-M   'P 1'
#
loop_
_entity.id
_entity.type
_entity.pdbx_description
1 polymer ?
#
loop_
_entity_poly.entity_id
_entity_poly.type
_entity_poly.pdbx_seq_one_letter_code
_entity_poly.pdbx_strand_id
1 'polypeptide(L)'
;MNINADYSKKIVINHHDLPWIQSPESGVERRMLERLGGEVAKATSIVRYQPGSKFQSHSHEYGEEILVMDGSFNDETGHYSAGAYIMNPPGSSHAPFSESGCTLFVKLRHLGPDQIKREVVDTTTANWFQGMVPGLTVMPLMQQGSGSALVRWAPQTYFNPHRHY
;
A
#
# COMPACT_ATOMS: atom_id res chain seq x y z
N MET A 1 -2.11 -7.14 -18.78
CA MET A 1 -1.99 -5.66 -18.96
C MET A 1 -0.75 -5.18 -18.25
N ASN A 2 0.09 -4.37 -18.89
CA ASN A 2 1.27 -3.78 -18.25
C ASN A 2 1.10 -2.27 -18.22
N ILE A 3 1.25 -1.69 -17.02
CA ILE A 3 1.15 -0.23 -16.76
C ILE A 3 2.41 0.15 -16.00
N ASN A 4 3.21 1.07 -16.55
CA ASN A 4 4.42 1.57 -15.90
C ASN A 4 5.36 0.46 -15.39
N ALA A 5 5.42 -0.67 -16.11
CA ALA A 5 6.13 -1.89 -15.70
C ALA A 5 7.61 -1.91 -16.14
N ASP A 6 8.11 -0.86 -16.78
CA ASP A 6 9.51 -0.71 -17.15
C ASP A 6 10.26 0.03 -16.04
N TYR A 7 10.81 -0.71 -15.10
CA TYR A 7 11.54 -0.14 -13.94
C TYR A 7 12.84 0.57 -14.27
N SER A 8 13.31 0.52 -15.52
CA SER A 8 14.45 1.32 -15.97
C SER A 8 14.07 2.80 -16.21
N LYS A 9 12.78 3.10 -16.27
CA LYS A 9 12.25 4.44 -16.56
C LYS A 9 11.78 5.13 -15.30
N LYS A 10 12.11 6.40 -15.17
CA LYS A 10 11.53 7.27 -14.14
C LYS A 10 10.07 7.52 -14.47
N ILE A 11 9.20 7.26 -13.52
CA ILE A 11 7.76 7.52 -13.60
C ILE A 11 7.38 8.56 -12.54
N VAL A 12 6.60 9.55 -12.92
CA VAL A 12 5.98 10.53 -12.02
C VAL A 12 4.51 10.60 -12.39
N ILE A 13 3.61 10.30 -11.44
CA ILE A 13 2.18 10.21 -11.67
C ILE A 13 1.45 11.07 -10.64
N ASN A 14 0.58 11.96 -11.10
CA ASN A 14 -0.47 12.50 -10.26
C ASN A 14 -1.67 11.55 -10.35
N HIS A 15 -1.97 10.84 -9.29
CA HIS A 15 -3.06 9.86 -9.29
C HIS A 15 -4.45 10.49 -9.53
N HIS A 16 -4.61 11.79 -9.29
CA HIS A 16 -5.87 12.49 -9.56
C HIS A 16 -6.18 12.58 -11.06
N ASP A 17 -5.15 12.52 -11.92
CA ASP A 17 -5.31 12.55 -13.38
C ASP A 17 -5.67 11.17 -13.96
N LEU A 18 -5.63 10.13 -13.14
CA LEU A 18 -5.97 8.77 -13.58
C LEU A 18 -7.48 8.51 -13.41
N PRO A 19 -8.10 7.81 -14.38
CA PRO A 19 -9.49 7.41 -14.25
C PRO A 19 -9.67 6.37 -13.15
N TRP A 20 -10.83 6.40 -12.48
CA TRP A 20 -11.29 5.27 -11.69
C TRP A 20 -11.78 4.15 -12.61
N ILE A 21 -11.25 2.96 -12.40
CA ILE A 21 -11.59 1.75 -13.15
C ILE A 21 -12.26 0.77 -12.18
N GLN A 22 -13.43 0.28 -12.55
CA GLN A 22 -14.17 -0.70 -11.76
C GLN A 22 -13.30 -1.94 -11.49
N SER A 23 -13.24 -2.36 -10.25
CA SER A 23 -12.70 -3.66 -9.84
C SER A 23 -13.68 -4.78 -10.25
N PRO A 24 -13.25 -6.04 -10.31
CA PRO A 24 -14.20 -7.17 -10.42
C PRO A 24 -15.26 -7.19 -9.32
N GLU A 25 -14.94 -6.70 -8.13
CA GLU A 25 -15.89 -6.60 -7.02
C GLU A 25 -16.73 -5.31 -7.08
N SER A 26 -18.03 -5.45 -6.89
CA SER A 26 -18.97 -4.34 -6.92
C SER A 26 -18.70 -3.32 -5.82
N GLY A 27 -18.79 -2.04 -6.16
CA GLY A 27 -18.56 -0.93 -5.22
C GLY A 27 -17.08 -0.68 -4.91
N VAL A 28 -16.16 -1.33 -5.62
CA VAL A 28 -14.72 -1.10 -5.49
C VAL A 28 -14.13 -0.65 -6.81
N GLU A 29 -13.37 0.44 -6.77
CA GLU A 29 -12.73 1.05 -7.93
C GLU A 29 -11.23 1.25 -7.65
N ARG A 30 -10.45 1.30 -8.70
CA ARG A 30 -9.00 1.45 -8.59
C ARG A 30 -8.43 2.44 -9.62
N ARG A 31 -7.42 3.20 -9.20
CA ARG A 31 -6.50 3.94 -10.06
C ARG A 31 -5.19 3.18 -10.09
N MET A 32 -4.84 2.62 -11.23
CA MET A 32 -3.65 1.77 -11.38
C MET A 32 -2.41 2.63 -11.60
N LEU A 33 -1.49 2.65 -10.64
CA LEU A 33 -0.23 3.39 -10.73
C LEU A 33 0.83 2.58 -11.45
N GLU A 34 0.90 1.29 -11.13
CA GLU A 34 1.81 0.30 -11.70
C GLU A 34 1.10 -1.04 -11.80
N ARG A 35 1.40 -1.80 -12.87
CA ARG A 35 0.87 -3.14 -13.00
C ARG A 35 1.71 -3.98 -13.94
N LEU A 36 2.10 -5.17 -13.50
CA LEU A 36 2.73 -6.20 -14.31
C LEU A 36 1.90 -7.48 -14.20
N GLY A 37 1.14 -7.79 -15.24
CA GLY A 37 0.24 -8.96 -15.29
C GLY A 37 -1.21 -8.63 -15.64
N GLY A 38 -2.07 -9.65 -15.55
CA GLY A 38 -3.53 -9.56 -15.73
C GLY A 38 -4.27 -9.20 -14.44
N GLU A 39 -5.32 -9.93 -14.08
CA GLU A 39 -5.97 -9.77 -12.77
C GLU A 39 -5.05 -10.24 -11.63
N VAL A 40 -4.32 -11.31 -11.83
CA VAL A 40 -3.20 -11.69 -10.95
C VAL A 40 -1.96 -10.91 -11.39
N ALA A 41 -1.56 -9.93 -10.61
CA ALA A 41 -0.49 -9.01 -10.99
C ALA A 41 0.32 -8.51 -9.80
N LYS A 42 1.62 -8.24 -10.03
CA LYS A 42 2.36 -7.30 -9.20
C LYS A 42 1.82 -5.91 -9.50
N ALA A 43 1.31 -5.20 -8.49
CA ALA A 43 0.60 -3.97 -8.73
C ALA A 43 0.69 -2.97 -7.57
N THR A 44 0.65 -1.70 -7.91
CA THR A 44 0.46 -0.57 -6.99
C THR A 44 -0.74 0.24 -7.46
N SER A 45 -1.70 0.50 -6.56
CA SER A 45 -2.95 1.17 -6.90
C SER A 45 -3.45 2.06 -5.76
N ILE A 46 -4.21 3.10 -6.11
CA ILE A 46 -5.17 3.70 -5.18
C ILE A 46 -6.49 2.96 -5.38
N VAL A 47 -7.05 2.45 -4.29
CA VAL A 47 -8.30 1.68 -4.29
C VAL A 47 -9.34 2.41 -3.47
N ARG A 48 -10.55 2.52 -3.98
CA ARG A 48 -11.68 3.14 -3.30
C ARG A 48 -12.80 2.13 -3.10
N TYR A 49 -13.22 1.96 -1.86
CA TYR A 49 -14.43 1.24 -1.47
C TYR A 49 -15.57 2.24 -1.31
N GLN A 50 -16.69 1.97 -1.92
CA GLN A 50 -17.92 2.69 -1.59
C GLN A 50 -18.49 2.21 -0.25
N PRO A 51 -19.30 3.02 0.45
CA PRO A 51 -19.96 2.57 1.68
C PRO A 51 -20.74 1.27 1.48
N GLY A 52 -20.55 0.31 2.38
CA GLY A 52 -21.17 -1.01 2.35
C GLY A 52 -20.52 -2.02 1.40
N SER A 53 -19.42 -1.65 0.72
CA SER A 53 -18.70 -2.56 -0.19
C SER A 53 -17.92 -3.61 0.56
N LYS A 54 -17.83 -4.79 -0.03
CA LYS A 54 -17.09 -5.93 0.51
C LYS A 54 -16.46 -6.77 -0.61
N PHE A 55 -15.34 -7.40 -0.28
CA PHE A 55 -14.73 -8.44 -1.11
C PHE A 55 -15.10 -9.83 -0.59
N GLN A 56 -15.22 -10.78 -1.50
CA GLN A 56 -15.21 -12.19 -1.14
C GLN A 56 -13.86 -12.56 -0.49
N SER A 57 -13.87 -13.61 0.34
CA SER A 57 -12.61 -14.11 0.91
C SER A 57 -11.65 -14.51 -0.21
N HIS A 58 -10.42 -13.98 -0.14
CA HIS A 58 -9.38 -14.23 -1.13
C HIS A 58 -8.00 -14.31 -0.48
N SER A 59 -7.05 -14.87 -1.20
CA SER A 59 -5.68 -15.08 -0.71
C SER A 59 -4.66 -14.23 -1.45
N HIS A 60 -3.59 -13.87 -0.74
CA HIS A 60 -2.46 -13.08 -1.24
C HIS A 60 -1.21 -13.94 -1.32
N GLU A 61 -1.00 -14.61 -2.46
CA GLU A 61 0.11 -15.56 -2.68
C GLU A 61 1.50 -14.94 -2.40
N TYR A 62 1.71 -13.68 -2.77
CA TYR A 62 2.96 -12.94 -2.54
C TYR A 62 2.72 -11.68 -1.67
N GLY A 63 1.75 -11.77 -0.79
CA GLY A 63 1.42 -10.75 0.18
C GLY A 63 0.82 -9.46 -0.36
N GLU A 64 0.44 -8.62 0.57
CA GLU A 64 -0.22 -7.34 0.34
C GLU A 64 0.22 -6.33 1.37
N GLU A 65 0.36 -5.08 0.95
CA GLU A 65 0.53 -3.92 1.82
C GLU A 65 -0.61 -2.94 1.58
N ILE A 66 -1.21 -2.44 2.66
CA ILE A 66 -2.30 -1.46 2.64
C ILE A 66 -1.93 -0.29 3.53
N LEU A 67 -2.10 0.94 3.03
CA LEU A 67 -2.19 2.13 3.86
C LEU A 67 -3.58 2.71 3.71
N VAL A 68 -4.32 2.83 4.80
CA VAL A 68 -5.63 3.49 4.82
C VAL A 68 -5.40 5.00 4.74
N MET A 69 -5.78 5.61 3.61
CA MET A 69 -5.58 7.04 3.36
C MET A 69 -6.75 7.88 3.88
N ASP A 70 -7.96 7.32 3.79
CA ASP A 70 -9.20 7.97 4.21
C ASP A 70 -10.27 6.92 4.54
N GLY A 71 -11.19 7.25 5.45
CA GLY A 71 -12.28 6.37 5.87
C GLY A 71 -11.84 5.23 6.77
N SER A 72 -12.52 4.08 6.66
CA SER A 72 -12.20 2.89 7.45
C SER A 72 -12.24 1.60 6.63
N PHE A 73 -11.22 0.80 6.78
CA PHE A 73 -11.07 -0.53 6.22
C PHE A 73 -11.22 -1.58 7.33
N ASN A 74 -11.88 -2.68 7.05
CA ASN A 74 -12.13 -3.74 8.02
C ASN A 74 -11.86 -5.10 7.38
N ASP A 75 -11.46 -6.04 8.21
CA ASP A 75 -11.47 -7.46 7.92
C ASP A 75 -11.79 -8.26 9.21
N GLU A 76 -11.76 -9.58 9.16
CA GLU A 76 -12.03 -10.45 10.31
C GLU A 76 -11.05 -10.27 11.47
N THR A 77 -9.94 -9.56 11.26
CA THR A 77 -8.92 -9.35 12.29
C THR A 77 -8.99 -7.97 12.94
N GLY A 78 -9.77 -7.04 12.38
CA GLY A 78 -9.93 -5.73 13.01
C GLY A 78 -10.56 -4.63 12.15
N HIS A 79 -10.59 -3.46 12.77
CA HIS A 79 -11.04 -2.19 12.20
C HIS A 79 -9.85 -1.25 12.07
N TYR A 80 -9.66 -0.66 10.89
CA TYR A 80 -8.48 0.15 10.54
C TYR A 80 -8.93 1.49 9.98
N SER A 81 -8.72 2.54 10.75
CA SER A 81 -9.02 3.92 10.34
C SER A 81 -7.89 4.52 9.49
N ALA A 82 -8.14 5.69 8.92
CA ALA A 82 -7.13 6.46 8.19
C ALA A 82 -5.84 6.61 8.99
N GLY A 83 -4.70 6.36 8.35
CA GLY A 83 -3.38 6.29 8.96
C GLY A 83 -2.95 4.87 9.36
N ALA A 84 -3.84 3.88 9.35
CA ALA A 84 -3.43 2.49 9.60
C ALA A 84 -2.66 1.93 8.39
N TYR A 85 -1.51 1.33 8.66
CA TYR A 85 -0.77 0.50 7.72
C TYR A 85 -0.93 -0.97 8.11
N ILE A 86 -1.16 -1.83 7.12
CA ILE A 86 -1.36 -3.26 7.29
C ILE A 86 -0.47 -3.99 6.28
N MET A 87 0.33 -4.93 6.75
CA MET A 87 1.06 -5.87 5.92
C MET A 87 0.48 -7.27 6.13
N ASN A 88 -0.09 -7.82 5.10
CA ASN A 88 -0.58 -9.19 5.04
C ASN A 88 0.49 -10.06 4.37
N PRO A 89 1.08 -11.05 5.06
CA PRO A 89 2.19 -11.83 4.53
C PRO A 89 1.79 -12.73 3.36
N PRO A 90 2.76 -13.23 2.57
CA PRO A 90 2.51 -14.24 1.56
C PRO A 90 1.72 -15.44 2.10
N GLY A 91 0.69 -15.87 1.36
CA GLY A 91 -0.20 -16.96 1.73
C GLY A 91 -1.33 -16.59 2.71
N SER A 92 -1.39 -15.35 3.18
CA SER A 92 -2.51 -14.87 3.99
C SER A 92 -3.81 -14.79 3.19
N SER A 93 -4.94 -14.78 3.90
CA SER A 93 -6.26 -14.59 3.32
C SER A 93 -7.13 -13.72 4.21
N HIS A 94 -8.05 -12.97 3.62
CA HIS A 94 -9.04 -12.19 4.34
C HIS A 94 -10.30 -11.93 3.49
N ALA A 95 -11.35 -11.42 4.14
CA ALA A 95 -12.60 -10.96 3.53
C ALA A 95 -12.82 -9.48 3.88
N PRO A 96 -12.17 -8.53 3.17
CA PRO A 96 -12.22 -7.13 3.56
C PRO A 96 -13.55 -6.46 3.19
N PHE A 97 -13.93 -5.46 3.99
CA PHE A 97 -15.10 -4.64 3.77
C PHE A 97 -14.92 -3.21 4.31
N SER A 98 -15.79 -2.31 3.87
CA SER A 98 -15.85 -0.97 4.43
C SER A 98 -17.32 -0.54 4.57
N GLU A 99 -17.77 -0.27 5.79
CA GLU A 99 -19.13 0.20 6.07
C GLU A 99 -19.31 1.67 5.64
N SER A 100 -18.33 2.49 5.95
CA SER A 100 -18.36 3.95 5.69
C SER A 100 -17.75 4.35 4.34
N GLY A 101 -17.11 3.40 3.64
CA GLY A 101 -16.22 3.68 2.52
C GLY A 101 -14.80 3.99 2.98
N CYS A 102 -13.82 3.76 2.10
CA CYS A 102 -12.44 4.12 2.35
C CYS A 102 -11.64 4.32 1.05
N THR A 103 -10.52 4.99 1.19
CA THR A 103 -9.49 5.10 0.13
C THR A 103 -8.19 4.52 0.65
N LEU A 104 -7.60 3.64 -0.12
CA LEU A 104 -6.42 2.85 0.24
C LEU A 104 -5.30 3.10 -0.77
N PHE A 105 -4.05 3.11 -0.30
CA PHE A 105 -2.88 2.83 -1.13
C PHE A 105 -2.54 1.35 -0.95
N VAL A 106 -2.51 0.60 -2.04
CA VAL A 106 -2.36 -0.86 -2.02
C VAL A 106 -1.19 -1.29 -2.89
N LYS A 107 -0.35 -2.17 -2.36
CA LYS A 107 0.69 -2.87 -3.11
C LYS A 107 0.45 -4.38 -3.03
N LEU A 108 0.37 -5.02 -4.18
CA LEU A 108 0.14 -6.46 -4.30
C LEU A 108 1.38 -7.16 -4.86
N ARG A 109 1.74 -8.30 -4.25
CA ARG A 109 2.81 -9.19 -4.72
C ARG A 109 4.20 -8.53 -4.73
N HIS A 110 4.45 -7.62 -3.79
CA HIS A 110 5.74 -6.95 -3.60
C HIS A 110 6.58 -7.54 -2.47
N LEU A 111 5.99 -8.42 -1.63
CA LEU A 111 6.67 -8.96 -0.46
C LEU A 111 7.55 -10.16 -0.82
N GLY A 112 8.65 -10.29 -0.09
CA GLY A 112 9.54 -11.44 -0.16
C GLY A 112 9.12 -12.56 0.79
N PRO A 113 9.76 -13.74 0.70
CA PRO A 113 9.45 -14.90 1.52
C PRO A 113 9.75 -14.70 3.02
N ASP A 114 10.54 -13.70 3.36
CA ASP A 114 10.94 -13.40 4.75
C ASP A 114 9.86 -12.65 5.54
N GLN A 115 8.86 -12.07 4.87
CA GLN A 115 7.71 -11.43 5.51
C GLN A 115 6.68 -12.52 5.88
N ILE A 116 6.87 -13.17 7.01
CA ILE A 116 6.06 -14.33 7.43
C ILE A 116 4.98 -14.00 8.47
N LYS A 117 5.01 -12.80 9.04
CA LYS A 117 4.10 -12.38 10.11
C LYS A 117 3.39 -11.11 9.71
N ARG A 118 2.07 -11.09 9.91
CA ARG A 118 1.26 -9.89 9.72
C ARG A 118 1.72 -8.77 10.63
N GLU A 119 1.83 -7.56 10.09
CA GLU A 119 2.17 -6.35 10.83
C GLU A 119 1.08 -5.28 10.65
N VAL A 120 0.80 -4.57 11.72
CA VAL A 120 -0.13 -3.44 11.72
C VAL A 120 0.53 -2.28 12.45
N VAL A 121 0.55 -1.11 11.84
CA VAL A 121 1.14 0.11 12.40
C VAL A 121 0.12 1.24 12.29
N ASP A 122 -0.19 1.89 13.40
CA ASP A 122 -0.88 3.18 13.40
C ASP A 122 0.14 4.29 13.12
N THR A 123 0.17 4.79 11.88
CA THR A 123 1.14 5.81 11.44
C THR A 123 0.86 7.19 12.05
N THR A 124 -0.30 7.39 12.67
CA THR A 124 -0.64 8.64 13.35
C THR A 124 0.06 8.79 14.69
N THR A 125 0.38 7.66 15.34
CA THR A 125 0.98 7.59 16.67
C THR A 125 2.39 6.97 16.70
N ALA A 126 2.79 6.25 15.64
CA ALA A 126 4.09 5.59 15.56
C ALA A 126 5.27 6.59 15.51
N ASN A 127 6.42 6.15 15.98
CA ASN A 127 7.58 7.00 16.12
C ASN A 127 8.28 7.29 14.78
N TRP A 128 8.73 8.53 14.63
CA TRP A 128 9.63 8.97 13.58
C TRP A 128 11.07 8.98 14.12
N PHE A 129 11.99 8.45 13.34
CA PHE A 129 13.41 8.39 13.66
C PHE A 129 14.20 9.30 12.71
N GLN A 130 15.34 9.81 13.19
CA GLN A 130 16.27 10.53 12.31
C GLN A 130 16.72 9.64 11.15
N GLY A 131 16.59 10.14 9.94
CA GLY A 131 17.08 9.48 8.74
C GLY A 131 18.57 9.71 8.49
N MET A 132 19.05 9.29 7.32
CA MET A 132 20.49 9.30 6.97
C MET A 132 21.07 10.70 6.78
N VAL A 133 20.24 11.70 6.56
CA VAL A 133 20.66 13.11 6.36
C VAL A 133 19.83 14.04 7.24
N PRO A 134 20.36 15.22 7.61
CA PRO A 134 19.58 16.25 8.30
C PRO A 134 18.31 16.62 7.51
N GLY A 135 17.19 16.77 8.18
CA GLY A 135 15.90 17.10 7.56
C GLY A 135 15.11 15.88 7.05
N LEU A 136 15.71 14.69 7.06
CA LEU A 136 15.04 13.44 6.74
C LEU A 136 14.62 12.70 8.00
N THR A 137 13.34 12.31 8.08
CA THR A 137 12.88 11.40 9.13
C THR A 137 12.17 10.20 8.52
N VAL A 138 12.26 9.07 9.18
CA VAL A 138 11.77 7.78 8.69
C VAL A 138 10.90 7.13 9.77
N MET A 139 9.76 6.61 9.35
CA MET A 139 8.91 5.75 10.17
C MET A 139 8.90 4.35 9.52
N PRO A 140 9.59 3.37 10.11
CA PRO A 140 9.52 1.99 9.63
C PRO A 140 8.09 1.45 9.75
N LEU A 141 7.61 0.79 8.72
CA LEU A 141 6.29 0.17 8.67
C LEU A 141 6.35 -1.35 8.82
N MET A 142 7.52 -1.93 8.65
CA MET A 142 7.78 -3.36 8.84
C MET A 142 8.99 -3.56 9.74
N GLN A 143 8.94 -4.61 10.56
CA GLN A 143 10.05 -5.02 11.41
C GLN A 143 10.88 -6.15 10.79
N GLN A 144 10.37 -6.80 9.77
CA GLN A 144 11.00 -7.95 9.11
C GLN A 144 11.34 -7.66 7.65
N GLY A 145 12.44 -8.22 7.17
CA GLY A 145 12.87 -8.13 5.77
C GLY A 145 13.31 -6.73 5.31
N SER A 146 13.29 -6.49 4.00
CA SER A 146 13.48 -5.18 3.39
C SER A 146 12.17 -4.40 3.50
N GLY A 147 12.00 -3.70 4.61
CA GLY A 147 10.72 -3.13 4.99
C GLY A 147 10.33 -1.87 4.22
N SER A 148 9.03 -1.69 4.05
CA SER A 148 8.44 -0.41 3.68
C SER A 148 8.57 0.60 4.82
N ALA A 149 8.66 1.88 4.47
CA ALA A 149 8.74 2.98 5.43
C ALA A 149 8.01 4.21 4.88
N LEU A 150 7.47 5.03 5.78
CA LEU A 150 7.13 6.41 5.47
C LEU A 150 8.36 7.28 5.65
N VAL A 151 8.56 8.20 4.72
CA VAL A 151 9.70 9.13 4.75
C VAL A 151 9.19 10.56 4.70
N ARG A 152 9.65 11.39 5.62
CA ARG A 152 9.32 12.81 5.69
C ARG A 152 10.55 13.64 5.36
N TRP A 153 10.40 14.54 4.41
CA TRP A 153 11.44 15.46 3.95
C TRP A 153 11.09 16.88 4.41
N ALA A 154 11.93 17.47 5.24
CA ALA A 154 11.83 18.88 5.55
C ALA A 154 12.15 19.73 4.31
N PRO A 155 11.63 20.96 4.18
CA PRO A 155 12.02 21.86 3.11
C PRO A 155 13.55 22.01 3.03
N GLN A 156 14.09 22.06 1.83
CA GLN A 156 15.53 22.18 1.55
C GLN A 156 16.39 20.97 1.99
N THR A 157 15.78 19.83 2.33
CA THR A 157 16.53 18.59 2.57
C THR A 157 17.21 18.14 1.27
N TYR A 158 18.52 17.89 1.33
CA TYR A 158 19.31 17.40 0.21
C TYR A 158 19.82 15.98 0.48
N PHE A 159 19.70 15.12 -0.52
CA PHE A 159 20.22 13.75 -0.49
C PHE A 159 21.13 13.55 -1.70
N ASN A 160 22.35 13.08 -1.47
CA ASN A 160 23.26 12.77 -2.57
C ASN A 160 22.69 11.68 -3.48
N PRO A 161 23.01 11.67 -4.79
CA PRO A 161 22.63 10.60 -5.68
C PRO A 161 23.02 9.23 -5.09
N HIS A 162 22.07 8.31 -5.03
CA HIS A 162 22.27 6.97 -4.50
C HIS A 162 21.46 5.97 -5.29
N ARG A 163 21.70 4.67 -5.07
CA ARG A 163 20.96 3.58 -5.71
C ARG A 163 20.17 2.82 -4.65
N HIS A 164 19.01 2.34 -5.05
CA HIS A 164 18.23 1.34 -4.33
C HIS A 164 18.45 -0.01 -5.02
N TYR A 165 18.72 -1.05 -4.25
CA TYR A 165 18.99 -2.41 -4.72
C TYR A 165 17.76 -3.29 -4.51
#